data_ca54d245f31f81010ff96e890d32afd2
#
_entry.id   ca54d245f31f81010ff96e890d32afd2
#
_cell.length_a   1.000
_cell.length_b   1.000
_cell.length_c   1.000
_cell.angle_alpha   90.00
_cell.angle_beta   90.00
_cell.angle_gamma   90.00
#
_symmetry.space_group_name_H-M   'P 1'
#
loop_
_entity.id
_entity.type
_entity.pdbx_description
1 polymer ?
#
loop_
_entity_poly.entity_id
_entity_poly.type
_entity_poly.pdbx_seq_one_letter_code
_entity_poly.pdbx_strand_id
1 'polypeptide(L)'
;HYAAVHLENVADNARDLDLAMRWGFGWSQGPFETWQAAGWADIAQAVAADIAAGKAMSNAPLPAWALESGRTGVHTPQGSYSASRNAYAARSALQVYQRQLFPERVLAEGAATPEKSGETLFENDGVRLWKLPAVDAGIGIISFKSKMHAIGDEVVNGLLTAVRQAEQTLDGVVIWHEAPFAVGANLQQVGEACAAG
;
A
#
# COMPACT_ATOMS: atom_id res chain seq x y z
N HIS A 1 -6.78 10.57 -18.49
CA HIS A 1 -7.90 11.01 -19.32
C HIS A 1 -8.92 9.87 -19.51
N TYR A 2 -8.55 8.74 -20.14
CA TYR A 2 -9.46 7.62 -20.39
C TYR A 2 -10.19 7.12 -19.14
N ALA A 3 -9.45 6.91 -18.04
CA ALA A 3 -10.02 6.49 -16.76
C ALA A 3 -11.11 7.45 -16.26
N ALA A 4 -10.89 8.77 -16.39
CA ALA A 4 -11.88 9.75 -15.93
C ALA A 4 -13.15 9.74 -16.80
N VAL A 5 -13.01 9.64 -18.13
CA VAL A 5 -14.15 9.60 -19.05
C VAL A 5 -15.02 8.38 -18.83
N HIS A 6 -14.41 7.25 -18.47
CA HIS A 6 -15.13 5.96 -18.37
C HIS A 6 -15.41 5.51 -16.94
N LEU A 7 -14.99 6.25 -15.90
CA LEU A 7 -15.15 5.82 -14.51
C LEU A 7 -16.58 5.36 -14.18
N GLU A 8 -17.58 6.13 -14.60
CA GLU A 8 -18.99 5.84 -14.33
C GLU A 8 -19.47 4.49 -14.89
N ASN A 9 -18.87 4.06 -16.01
CA ASN A 9 -19.29 2.85 -16.74
C ASN A 9 -18.51 1.60 -16.36
N VAL A 10 -17.33 1.75 -15.74
CA VAL A 10 -16.39 0.63 -15.53
C VAL A 10 -16.15 0.30 -14.05
N ALA A 11 -16.46 1.21 -13.14
CA ALA A 11 -16.23 1.01 -11.71
C ALA A 11 -17.21 1.82 -10.85
N ASP A 12 -17.53 1.31 -9.67
CA ASP A 12 -18.40 2.01 -8.72
C ASP A 12 -17.76 3.28 -8.16
N ASN A 13 -16.44 3.30 -8.06
CA ASN A 13 -15.66 4.45 -7.57
C ASN A 13 -14.21 4.38 -8.06
N ALA A 14 -13.46 5.45 -7.85
CA ALA A 14 -12.08 5.57 -8.29
C ALA A 14 -11.12 4.54 -7.67
N ARG A 15 -11.35 4.11 -6.41
CA ARG A 15 -10.54 3.06 -5.76
C ARG A 15 -10.62 1.75 -6.52
N ASP A 16 -11.81 1.33 -6.91
CA ASP A 16 -12.01 0.04 -7.55
C ASP A 16 -11.26 -0.02 -8.89
N LEU A 17 -11.26 1.09 -9.62
CA LEU A 17 -10.49 1.21 -10.85
C LEU A 17 -8.97 1.19 -10.59
N ASP A 18 -8.50 1.97 -9.61
CA ASP A 18 -7.07 2.01 -9.27
C ASP A 18 -6.56 0.66 -8.78
N LEU A 19 -7.30 -0.02 -7.90
CA LEU A 19 -6.94 -1.37 -7.44
C LEU A 19 -6.99 -2.41 -8.56
N ALA A 20 -7.94 -2.31 -9.49
CA ALA A 20 -7.99 -3.20 -10.65
C ALA A 20 -6.71 -3.06 -11.52
N MET A 21 -6.23 -1.84 -11.72
CA MET A 21 -4.97 -1.60 -12.45
C MET A 21 -3.74 -2.06 -11.66
N ARG A 22 -3.70 -1.82 -10.36
CA ARG A 22 -2.61 -2.27 -9.49
C ARG A 22 -2.52 -3.79 -9.44
N TRP A 23 -3.63 -4.48 -9.19
CA TRP A 23 -3.65 -5.94 -9.08
C TRP A 23 -3.61 -6.67 -10.42
N GLY A 24 -4.29 -6.13 -11.44
CA GLY A 24 -4.35 -6.74 -12.76
C GLY A 24 -3.09 -6.57 -13.59
N PHE A 25 -2.38 -5.46 -13.42
CA PHE A 25 -1.20 -5.11 -14.22
C PHE A 25 0.08 -4.89 -13.40
N GLY A 26 0.03 -5.09 -12.10
CA GLY A 26 1.19 -4.93 -11.21
C GLY A 26 1.66 -3.47 -11.06
N TRP A 27 0.79 -2.50 -11.28
CA TRP A 27 1.15 -1.09 -11.10
C TRP A 27 1.31 -0.76 -9.62
N SER A 28 2.26 0.11 -9.29
CA SER A 28 2.45 0.61 -7.92
C SER A 28 1.34 1.60 -7.52
N GLN A 29 0.81 2.35 -8.49
CA GLN A 29 -0.30 3.29 -8.34
C GLN A 29 -1.26 3.13 -9.49
N GLY A 30 -2.55 3.26 -9.23
CA GLY A 30 -3.55 3.34 -10.26
C GLY A 30 -3.57 4.70 -10.98
N PRO A 31 -4.36 4.85 -12.05
CA PRO A 31 -4.40 6.07 -12.84
C PRO A 31 -4.83 7.31 -12.05
N PHE A 32 -5.77 7.19 -11.14
CA PHE A 32 -6.22 8.31 -10.32
C PHE A 32 -5.25 8.63 -9.17
N GLU A 33 -4.64 7.61 -8.57
CA GLU A 33 -3.56 7.79 -7.59
C GLU A 33 -2.40 8.55 -8.22
N THR A 34 -1.98 8.15 -9.42
CA THR A 34 -0.92 8.82 -10.18
C THR A 34 -1.28 10.27 -10.48
N TRP A 35 -2.50 10.51 -10.95
CA TRP A 35 -2.98 11.86 -11.24
C TRP A 35 -3.00 12.75 -9.99
N GLN A 36 -3.58 12.23 -8.90
CA GLN A 36 -3.68 12.97 -7.64
C GLN A 36 -2.31 13.26 -7.04
N ALA A 37 -1.37 12.32 -7.09
CA ALA A 37 0.00 12.49 -6.62
C ALA A 37 0.78 13.55 -7.44
N ALA A 38 0.48 13.67 -8.74
CA ALA A 38 1.10 14.65 -9.63
C ALA A 38 0.50 16.07 -9.53
N GLY A 39 -0.57 16.24 -8.74
CA GLY A 39 -1.28 17.52 -8.64
C GLY A 39 -2.53 17.57 -9.52
N TRP A 40 -3.68 17.33 -8.89
CA TRP A 40 -4.96 17.12 -9.59
C TRP A 40 -5.33 18.26 -10.55
N ALA A 41 -5.33 19.50 -10.04
CA ALA A 41 -5.78 20.65 -10.81
C ALA A 41 -4.88 20.94 -12.01
N ASP A 42 -3.56 20.88 -11.83
CA ASP A 42 -2.60 21.18 -12.88
C ASP A 42 -2.67 20.13 -14.00
N ILE A 43 -2.78 18.86 -13.64
CA ILE A 43 -2.94 17.78 -14.62
C ILE A 43 -4.29 17.87 -15.34
N ALA A 44 -5.38 18.21 -14.64
CA ALA A 44 -6.69 18.40 -15.25
C ALA A 44 -6.66 19.50 -16.31
N GLN A 45 -6.01 20.63 -16.00
CA GLN A 45 -5.85 21.74 -16.94
C GLN A 45 -4.96 21.36 -18.12
N ALA A 46 -3.85 20.68 -17.89
CA ALA A 46 -2.95 20.22 -18.94
C ALA A 46 -3.66 19.26 -19.90
N VAL A 47 -4.41 18.28 -19.38
CA VAL A 47 -5.19 17.33 -20.19
C VAL A 47 -6.26 18.06 -21.00
N ALA A 48 -6.99 19.01 -20.39
CA ALA A 48 -8.00 19.80 -21.10
C ALA A 48 -7.38 20.63 -22.24
N ALA A 49 -6.21 21.23 -22.00
CA ALA A 49 -5.48 21.99 -23.02
C ALA A 49 -5.00 21.08 -24.17
N ASP A 50 -4.50 19.89 -23.87
CA ASP A 50 -4.08 18.93 -24.90
C ASP A 50 -5.26 18.41 -25.73
N ILE A 51 -6.43 18.21 -25.13
CA ILE A 51 -7.65 17.86 -25.85
C ILE A 51 -8.02 19.00 -26.81
N ALA A 52 -8.05 20.24 -26.32
CA ALA A 52 -8.38 21.40 -27.14
C ALA A 52 -7.39 21.64 -28.28
N ALA A 53 -6.11 21.32 -28.07
CA ALA A 53 -5.06 21.44 -29.08
C ALA A 53 -4.98 20.23 -30.05
N GLY A 54 -5.82 19.21 -29.88
CA GLY A 54 -5.80 17.98 -30.68
C GLY A 54 -4.57 17.11 -30.47
N LYS A 55 -3.89 17.24 -29.33
CA LYS A 55 -2.70 16.47 -28.94
C LYS A 55 -3.04 15.23 -28.11
N ALA A 56 -4.23 15.17 -27.52
CA ALA A 56 -4.67 14.01 -26.77
C ALA A 56 -5.02 12.83 -27.69
N MET A 57 -4.89 11.61 -27.20
CA MET A 57 -5.28 10.39 -27.95
C MET A 57 -6.78 10.29 -28.22
N SER A 58 -7.59 11.07 -27.54
CA SER A 58 -9.04 11.15 -27.71
C SER A 58 -9.49 12.61 -27.57
N ASN A 59 -10.51 12.99 -28.31
CA ASN A 59 -11.16 14.30 -28.23
C ASN A 59 -12.34 14.33 -27.22
N ALA A 60 -12.61 13.22 -26.53
CA ALA A 60 -13.62 13.19 -25.48
C ALA A 60 -13.27 14.21 -24.39
N PRO A 61 -14.20 15.13 -24.01
CA PRO A 61 -13.93 16.10 -22.96
C PRO A 61 -13.73 15.39 -21.61
N LEU A 62 -12.93 16.00 -20.74
CA LEU A 62 -12.91 15.58 -19.33
C LEU A 62 -14.32 15.78 -18.72
N PRO A 63 -14.79 14.84 -17.91
CA PRO A 63 -16.07 15.01 -17.21
C PRO A 63 -16.01 16.21 -16.25
N ALA A 64 -17.14 16.89 -16.10
CA ALA A 64 -17.23 18.14 -15.32
C ALA A 64 -16.68 18.00 -13.87
N TRP A 65 -16.93 16.84 -13.25
CA TRP A 65 -16.42 16.58 -11.89
C TRP A 65 -14.88 16.62 -11.80
N ALA A 66 -14.16 16.27 -12.86
CA ALA A 66 -12.70 16.30 -12.84
C ALA A 66 -12.13 17.74 -12.85
N LEU A 67 -12.91 18.69 -13.32
CA LEU A 67 -12.57 20.11 -13.47
C LEU A 67 -13.19 21.00 -12.37
N GLU A 68 -13.85 20.41 -11.37
CA GLU A 68 -14.46 21.18 -10.28
C GLU A 68 -13.43 22.02 -9.52
N SER A 69 -13.80 23.28 -9.27
CA SER A 69 -12.96 24.19 -8.50
C SER A 69 -12.73 23.65 -7.08
N GLY A 70 -11.46 23.65 -6.64
CA GLY A 70 -11.08 23.16 -5.32
C GLY A 70 -10.94 21.63 -5.20
N ARG A 71 -11.21 20.88 -6.25
CA ARG A 71 -10.94 19.45 -6.24
C ARG A 71 -9.43 19.18 -6.23
N THR A 72 -8.98 18.46 -5.23
CA THR A 72 -7.57 18.07 -5.06
C THR A 72 -7.31 16.61 -5.41
N GLY A 73 -8.37 15.87 -5.75
CA GLY A 73 -8.29 14.47 -6.13
C GLY A 73 -9.60 13.72 -5.98
N VAL A 74 -9.52 12.43 -6.13
CA VAL A 74 -10.66 11.50 -6.00
C VAL A 74 -10.55 10.59 -4.78
N HIS A 75 -9.41 10.60 -4.09
CA HIS A 75 -9.20 9.85 -2.84
C HIS A 75 -9.06 10.82 -1.67
N THR A 76 -9.80 10.56 -0.62
CA THR A 76 -9.79 11.32 0.64
C THR A 76 -9.83 10.36 1.82
N PRO A 77 -9.57 10.81 3.07
CA PRO A 77 -9.75 9.98 4.25
C PRO A 77 -11.19 9.46 4.44
N GLN A 78 -12.18 10.13 3.85
CA GLN A 78 -13.59 9.74 3.92
C GLN A 78 -13.97 8.67 2.89
N GLY A 79 -13.19 8.50 1.84
CA GLY A 79 -13.44 7.53 0.80
C GLY A 79 -12.98 7.97 -0.59
N SER A 80 -13.42 7.23 -1.61
CA SER A 80 -13.06 7.47 -3.00
C SER A 80 -14.27 7.93 -3.81
N TYR A 81 -14.04 8.83 -4.76
CA TYR A 81 -15.09 9.44 -5.55
C TYR A 81 -15.79 8.42 -6.46
N SER A 82 -17.11 8.48 -6.46
CA SER A 82 -18.01 7.75 -7.34
C SER A 82 -18.65 8.70 -8.34
N ALA A 83 -18.37 8.51 -9.63
CA ALA A 83 -18.91 9.37 -10.67
C ALA A 83 -20.43 9.20 -10.82
N SER A 84 -20.95 7.97 -10.73
CA SER A 84 -22.39 7.68 -10.81
C SER A 84 -23.21 8.28 -9.67
N ARG A 85 -22.59 8.48 -8.48
CA ARG A 85 -23.26 9.05 -7.30
C ARG A 85 -22.95 10.53 -7.10
N ASN A 86 -21.99 11.05 -7.82
CA ASN A 86 -21.40 12.39 -7.61
C ASN A 86 -21.03 12.63 -6.13
N ALA A 87 -20.43 11.64 -5.49
CA ALA A 87 -20.12 11.67 -4.06
C ALA A 87 -18.93 10.78 -3.73
N TYR A 88 -18.32 10.98 -2.56
CA TYR A 88 -17.30 10.07 -2.06
C TYR A 88 -17.95 8.84 -1.42
N ALA A 89 -17.55 7.66 -1.89
CA ALA A 89 -17.98 6.37 -1.36
C ALA A 89 -16.98 5.90 -0.31
N ALA A 90 -17.46 5.63 0.89
CA ALA A 90 -16.66 5.05 1.95
C ALA A 90 -16.16 3.65 1.57
N ARG A 91 -15.10 3.17 2.26
CA ARG A 91 -14.67 1.79 2.13
C ARG A 91 -15.80 0.83 2.51
N SER A 92 -15.87 -0.30 1.80
CA SER A 92 -16.88 -1.32 2.06
C SER A 92 -16.83 -1.80 3.52
N ALA A 93 -18.00 -1.91 4.15
CA ALA A 93 -18.17 -2.42 5.51
C ALA A 93 -18.36 -3.94 5.57
N LEU A 94 -18.12 -4.68 4.48
CA LEU A 94 -18.21 -6.15 4.48
C LEU A 94 -17.25 -6.76 5.51
N GLN A 95 -17.67 -7.82 6.17
CA GLN A 95 -16.89 -8.48 7.22
C GLN A 95 -15.49 -8.91 6.77
N VAL A 96 -15.31 -9.30 5.50
CA VAL A 96 -14.03 -9.68 4.94
C VAL A 96 -13.02 -8.51 5.02
N TYR A 97 -13.48 -7.28 4.78
CA TYR A 97 -12.62 -6.09 4.90
C TYR A 97 -12.40 -5.64 6.35
N GLN A 98 -13.41 -5.83 7.22
CA GLN A 98 -13.28 -5.52 8.65
C GLN A 98 -12.28 -6.42 9.38
N ARG A 99 -12.07 -7.65 8.88
CA ARG A 99 -11.09 -8.59 9.42
C ARG A 99 -9.65 -8.33 8.98
N GLN A 100 -9.45 -7.48 7.99
CA GLN A 100 -8.11 -7.11 7.52
C GLN A 100 -7.49 -6.11 8.49
N LEU A 101 -6.44 -6.49 9.20
CA LEU A 101 -5.69 -5.60 10.09
C LEU A 101 -4.91 -4.55 9.29
N PHE A 102 -4.31 -4.96 8.17
CA PHE A 102 -3.53 -4.13 7.27
C PHE A 102 -4.03 -4.28 5.83
N PRO A 103 -5.18 -3.66 5.51
CA PRO A 103 -5.74 -3.77 4.17
C PRO A 103 -4.91 -3.02 3.13
N GLU A 104 -5.00 -3.46 1.88
CA GLU A 104 -4.46 -2.70 0.75
C GLU A 104 -4.99 -1.27 0.78
N ARG A 105 -4.09 -0.30 0.67
CA ARG A 105 -4.40 1.13 0.76
C ARG A 105 -4.31 1.80 -0.60
N VAL A 106 -5.13 2.81 -0.79
CA VAL A 106 -5.00 3.78 -1.87
C VAL A 106 -4.49 5.11 -1.33
N LEU A 107 -4.08 6.01 -2.22
CA LEU A 107 -3.64 7.36 -1.85
C LEU A 107 -4.68 8.05 -0.94
N ALA A 108 -4.19 8.82 0.03
CA ALA A 108 -4.98 9.55 1.03
C ALA A 108 -5.82 8.69 2.00
N GLU A 109 -5.78 7.38 1.94
CA GLU A 109 -6.32 6.56 3.02
C GLU A 109 -5.36 6.59 4.20
N GLY A 110 -5.69 7.35 5.22
CA GLY A 110 -4.95 7.32 6.49
C GLY A 110 -5.12 5.95 7.14
N ALA A 111 -4.02 5.28 7.45
CA ALA A 111 -4.04 4.06 8.25
C ALA A 111 -2.73 3.90 9.01
N ALA A 112 -2.79 3.19 10.13
CA ALA A 112 -1.58 2.73 10.80
C ALA A 112 -0.76 1.86 9.84
N THR A 113 0.54 2.04 9.83
CA THR A 113 1.44 1.17 9.11
C THR A 113 1.89 0.04 10.03
N PRO A 114 2.15 -1.17 9.50
CA PRO A 114 2.67 -2.26 10.31
C PRO A 114 3.92 -1.88 11.11
N GLU A 115 4.81 -1.09 10.50
CA GLU A 115 6.06 -0.64 11.14
C GLU A 115 5.85 0.25 12.36
N LYS A 116 4.71 0.94 12.44
CA LYS A 116 4.34 1.83 13.54
C LYS A 116 3.27 1.25 14.46
N SER A 117 2.74 0.07 14.11
CA SER A 117 1.66 -0.55 14.87
C SER A 117 2.18 -1.43 15.99
N GLY A 118 1.34 -1.63 17.01
CA GLY A 118 1.58 -2.57 18.08
C GLY A 118 2.65 -2.14 19.09
N GLU A 119 2.93 -3.06 20.00
CA GLU A 119 3.92 -2.92 21.08
C GLU A 119 5.18 -3.69 20.70
N THR A 120 6.31 -3.00 20.61
CA THR A 120 7.62 -3.62 20.35
C THR A 120 8.15 -4.27 21.61
N LEU A 121 8.47 -5.55 21.55
CA LEU A 121 9.08 -6.32 22.65
C LEU A 121 10.59 -6.37 22.50
N PHE A 122 11.09 -6.49 21.29
CA PHE A 122 12.51 -6.51 20.95
C PHE A 122 12.73 -5.98 19.55
N GLU A 123 13.83 -5.27 19.36
CA GLU A 123 14.20 -4.75 18.04
C GLU A 123 15.71 -4.62 17.94
N ASN A 124 16.25 -4.99 16.78
CA ASN A 124 17.63 -4.75 16.36
C ASN A 124 17.66 -4.35 14.87
N ASP A 125 18.84 -4.39 14.25
CA ASP A 125 19.00 -4.02 12.84
C ASP A 125 18.36 -5.05 11.88
N GLY A 126 18.26 -6.31 12.29
CA GLY A 126 17.74 -7.40 11.46
C GLY A 126 16.23 -7.62 11.57
N VAL A 127 15.68 -7.52 12.78
CA VAL A 127 14.30 -7.89 13.06
C VAL A 127 13.64 -6.99 14.09
N ARG A 128 12.31 -6.97 14.06
CA ARG A 128 11.44 -6.46 15.12
C ARG A 128 10.51 -7.56 15.59
N LEU A 129 10.50 -7.86 16.91
CA LEU A 129 9.50 -8.66 17.57
C LEU A 129 8.49 -7.72 18.22
N TRP A 130 7.23 -7.85 17.88
CA TRP A 130 6.16 -6.97 18.36
C TRP A 130 4.86 -7.75 18.51
N LYS A 131 3.87 -7.18 19.16
CA LYS A 131 2.54 -7.78 19.32
C LYS A 131 1.42 -6.76 19.16
N LEU A 132 0.21 -7.26 18.93
CA LEU A 132 -1.03 -6.50 18.86
C LEU A 132 -1.93 -6.91 20.04
N PRO A 133 -1.79 -6.34 21.24
CA PRO A 133 -2.52 -6.79 22.43
C PRO A 133 -4.04 -6.71 22.30
N ALA A 134 -4.54 -5.80 21.45
CA ALA A 134 -5.97 -5.69 21.16
C ALA A 134 -6.52 -6.86 20.32
N VAL A 135 -5.64 -7.63 19.67
CA VAL A 135 -5.99 -8.81 18.84
C VAL A 135 -5.70 -10.07 19.63
N ASP A 136 -4.44 -10.25 20.03
CA ASP A 136 -3.97 -11.36 20.86
C ASP A 136 -2.67 -10.94 21.56
N ALA A 137 -2.70 -10.92 22.89
CA ALA A 137 -1.54 -10.53 23.70
C ALA A 137 -0.47 -11.64 23.83
N GLY A 138 -0.85 -12.90 23.57
CA GLY A 138 0.03 -14.06 23.64
C GLY A 138 0.79 -14.35 22.34
N ILE A 139 0.41 -13.73 21.23
CA ILE A 139 1.05 -13.97 19.92
C ILE A 139 1.98 -12.82 19.55
N GLY A 140 3.25 -13.15 19.32
CA GLY A 140 4.26 -12.25 18.78
C GLY A 140 4.34 -12.27 17.26
N ILE A 141 4.70 -11.12 16.70
CA ILE A 141 4.94 -10.97 15.27
C ILE A 141 6.43 -10.62 15.09
N ILE A 142 7.13 -11.37 14.24
CA ILE A 142 8.51 -11.10 13.88
C ILE A 142 8.51 -10.55 12.46
N SER A 143 9.01 -9.33 12.28
CA SER A 143 9.16 -8.67 10.99
C SER A 143 10.63 -8.41 10.70
N PHE A 144 11.07 -8.71 9.46
CA PHE A 144 12.45 -8.43 9.02
C PHE A 144 12.56 -6.94 8.66
N LYS A 145 13.71 -6.35 8.97
CA LYS A 145 14.00 -4.92 8.72
C LYS A 145 14.98 -4.71 7.57
N SER A 146 15.60 -5.77 7.08
CA SER A 146 16.53 -5.70 5.96
C SER A 146 15.83 -5.23 4.68
N LYS A 147 16.60 -4.64 3.77
CA LYS A 147 16.09 -4.20 2.47
C LYS A 147 15.49 -5.38 1.71
N MET A 148 14.24 -5.24 1.26
CA MET A 148 13.46 -6.28 0.58
C MET A 148 13.35 -7.58 1.39
N HIS A 149 13.50 -7.49 2.70
CA HIS A 149 13.50 -8.62 3.63
C HIS A 149 14.51 -9.73 3.25
N ALA A 150 15.68 -9.33 2.71
CA ALA A 150 16.77 -10.25 2.40
C ALA A 150 17.31 -10.86 3.70
N ILE A 151 17.55 -12.16 3.69
CA ILE A 151 18.00 -12.91 4.86
C ILE A 151 19.53 -12.93 4.88
N GLY A 152 20.09 -12.11 5.77
CA GLY A 152 21.52 -12.03 6.07
C GLY A 152 21.79 -12.37 7.54
N ASP A 153 23.03 -12.24 7.96
CA ASP A 153 23.46 -12.55 9.33
C ASP A 153 22.71 -11.75 10.38
N GLU A 154 22.43 -10.48 10.11
CA GLU A 154 21.66 -9.61 10.99
C GLU A 154 20.22 -10.11 11.21
N VAL A 155 19.60 -10.65 10.16
CA VAL A 155 18.24 -11.22 10.24
C VAL A 155 18.28 -12.57 10.98
N VAL A 156 19.23 -13.44 10.65
CA VAL A 156 19.35 -14.77 11.30
C VAL A 156 19.63 -14.63 12.79
N ASN A 157 20.60 -13.80 13.17
CA ASN A 157 20.96 -13.56 14.57
C ASN A 157 19.83 -12.83 15.31
N GLY A 158 19.17 -11.89 14.65
CA GLY A 158 18.01 -11.20 15.18
C GLY A 158 16.83 -12.14 15.42
N LEU A 159 16.55 -13.03 14.49
CA LEU A 159 15.51 -14.06 14.58
C LEU A 159 15.76 -15.01 15.76
N LEU A 160 16.99 -15.52 15.90
CA LEU A 160 17.35 -16.38 17.03
C LEU A 160 17.11 -15.68 18.38
N THR A 161 17.48 -14.42 18.48
CA THR A 161 17.27 -13.62 19.70
C THR A 161 15.78 -13.38 19.97
N ALA A 162 15.04 -13.01 18.94
CA ALA A 162 13.60 -12.77 19.03
C ALA A 162 12.83 -14.03 19.47
N VAL A 163 13.16 -15.20 18.90
CA VAL A 163 12.54 -16.48 19.27
C VAL A 163 12.83 -16.82 20.74
N ARG A 164 14.10 -16.72 21.17
CA ARG A 164 14.47 -17.00 22.58
C ARG A 164 13.76 -16.09 23.57
N GLN A 165 13.52 -14.83 23.18
CA GLN A 165 12.76 -13.90 24.02
C GLN A 165 11.27 -14.24 24.01
N ALA A 166 10.72 -14.60 22.87
CA ALA A 166 9.32 -15.00 22.72
C ALA A 166 8.99 -16.25 23.55
N GLU A 167 9.87 -17.26 23.56
CA GLU A 167 9.72 -18.50 24.36
C GLU A 167 9.50 -18.24 25.86
N GLN A 168 9.92 -17.09 26.37
CA GLN A 168 9.80 -16.77 27.79
C GLN A 168 8.47 -16.07 28.14
N THR A 169 7.81 -15.44 27.18
CA THR A 169 6.74 -14.48 27.47
C THR A 169 5.52 -14.61 26.55
N LEU A 170 5.60 -15.41 25.49
CA LEU A 170 4.55 -15.54 24.49
C LEU A 170 4.15 -17.00 24.28
N ASP A 171 2.92 -17.21 23.85
CA ASP A 171 2.36 -18.53 23.54
C ASP A 171 2.76 -19.00 22.12
N GLY A 172 3.12 -18.05 21.25
CA GLY A 172 3.53 -18.35 19.88
C GLY A 172 4.05 -17.14 19.13
N VAL A 173 4.65 -17.39 17.97
CA VAL A 173 5.12 -16.34 17.06
C VAL A 173 4.69 -16.59 15.64
N VAL A 174 4.49 -15.51 14.90
CA VAL A 174 4.24 -15.49 13.46
C VAL A 174 5.30 -14.63 12.80
N ILE A 175 5.93 -15.11 11.73
CA ILE A 175 6.78 -14.26 10.89
C ILE A 175 5.88 -13.59 9.87
N TRP A 176 5.80 -12.26 9.94
CA TRP A 176 4.97 -11.48 9.04
C TRP A 176 5.55 -10.10 8.77
N HIS A 177 5.49 -9.68 7.54
CA HIS A 177 5.77 -8.32 7.07
C HIS A 177 5.13 -8.12 5.70
N GLU A 178 5.12 -6.87 5.22
CA GLU A 178 4.54 -6.53 3.91
C GLU A 178 5.34 -7.18 2.76
N ALA A 179 4.73 -7.21 1.58
CA ALA A 179 5.38 -7.72 0.38
C ALA A 179 6.60 -6.86 -0.05
N PRO A 180 7.64 -7.48 -0.61
CA PRO A 180 7.83 -8.94 -0.79
C PRO A 180 8.08 -9.64 0.55
N PHE A 181 7.56 -10.86 0.74
CA PHE A 181 7.80 -11.58 2.00
C PHE A 181 9.30 -11.80 2.27
N ALA A 182 10.05 -12.26 1.30
CA ALA A 182 11.51 -12.23 1.30
C ALA A 182 12.03 -12.45 -0.12
N VAL A 183 13.16 -11.83 -0.46
CA VAL A 183 13.85 -12.07 -1.73
C VAL A 183 14.88 -13.20 -1.63
N GLY A 184 14.93 -13.86 -0.47
CA GLY A 184 15.87 -14.94 -0.19
C GLY A 184 17.15 -14.49 0.50
N ALA A 185 18.23 -15.26 0.37
CA ALA A 185 19.50 -14.99 1.02
C ALA A 185 20.13 -13.66 0.55
N ASN A 186 20.86 -13.00 1.45
CA ASN A 186 21.68 -11.85 1.10
C ASN A 186 22.89 -12.34 0.26
N LEU A 187 22.77 -12.19 -1.06
CA LEU A 187 23.76 -12.71 -2.02
C LEU A 187 25.14 -12.07 -1.86
N GLN A 188 25.23 -10.85 -1.34
CA GLN A 188 26.51 -10.23 -1.07
C GLN A 188 27.25 -11.00 0.03
N GLN A 189 26.58 -11.26 1.15
CA GLN A 189 27.16 -12.03 2.26
C GLN A 189 27.51 -13.48 1.87
N VAL A 190 26.66 -14.10 1.04
CA VAL A 190 26.96 -15.43 0.48
C VAL A 190 28.22 -15.38 -0.38
N GLY A 191 28.36 -14.35 -1.24
CA GLY A 191 29.56 -14.18 -2.07
C GLY A 191 30.81 -13.95 -1.25
N GLU A 192 30.74 -13.14 -0.20
CA GLU A 192 31.84 -12.90 0.73
C GLU A 192 32.26 -14.17 1.48
N ALA A 193 31.28 -14.94 1.97
CA ALA A 193 31.56 -16.24 2.62
C ALA A 193 32.21 -17.26 1.68
N CYS A 194 31.74 -17.34 0.44
CA CYS A 194 32.36 -18.23 -0.57
C CYS A 194 33.78 -17.80 -0.97
N ALA A 195 34.10 -16.52 -0.92
CA ALA A 195 35.41 -15.98 -1.22
C ALA A 195 36.44 -16.19 -0.07
N ALA A 196 35.92 -16.30 1.15
CA ALA A 196 36.73 -16.50 2.35
C ALA A 196 37.12 -17.97 2.60
N GLY A 197 36.59 -18.95 1.82
CA GLY A 197 36.90 -20.40 1.89
C GLY A 197 36.07 -21.07 2.92
#